data_4be5276355e8b7328f5c739aeb67b61f
#
_entry.id   4be5276355e8b7328f5c739aeb67b61f
#
_cell.length_a   1.000
_cell.length_b   1.000
_cell.length_c   1.000
_cell.angle_alpha   90.00
_cell.angle_beta   90.00
_cell.angle_gamma   90.00
#
_symmetry.space_group_name_H-M   'P 1'
#
loop_
_entity.id
_entity.type
_entity.pdbx_description
1 polymer ?
#
loop_
_entity_poly.entity_id
_entity_poly.type
_entity_poly.pdbx_seq_one_letter_code
_entity_poly.pdbx_strand_id
1 'polypeptide(L)'
;MKTSNKILLGILLTGFGYLACAQIVLHIKYINKDYTDPTKYGAFFYDEYKFSNVRHVRLTGLAQCNVNFSESVKLSIEKSGVNYSTFNVRTDTLVIDGEYHSDISANHKLYSSPQNVKLYLPAGIDLVAVNSNIDIRGNNKPDSGYSYRFNLTGCNLFTRYNNGIDSLDRYFNILNVNAGKNSQVILFRNDHFRTVDVALDHSMINDYHAKIDRMNITTDSSSVVVVTGGNINKLNSSVIKN
;
A
#
# COMPACT_ATOMS: atom_id res chain seq x y z
N MET A 1 -26.35 27.38 50.90
CA MET A 1 -26.06 27.10 49.48
C MET A 1 -27.35 27.21 48.67
N LYS A 2 -27.35 28.00 47.58
CA LYS A 2 -28.52 28.10 46.69
C LYS A 2 -28.77 26.74 46.02
N THR A 3 -30.00 26.39 45.75
CA THR A 3 -30.42 25.11 45.14
C THR A 3 -29.66 24.80 43.85
N SER A 4 -29.39 25.83 43.06
CA SER A 4 -28.58 25.76 41.84
C SER A 4 -27.16 25.18 42.07
N ASN A 5 -26.51 25.57 43.15
CA ASN A 5 -25.15 25.08 43.45
C ASN A 5 -25.14 23.60 43.88
N LYS A 6 -26.24 23.14 44.52
CA LYS A 6 -26.40 21.72 44.88
C LYS A 6 -26.60 20.85 43.65
N ILE A 7 -27.37 21.32 42.68
CA ILE A 7 -27.58 20.63 41.40
C ILE A 7 -26.27 20.57 40.59
N LEU A 8 -25.56 21.69 40.52
CA LEU A 8 -24.26 21.74 39.79
C LEU A 8 -23.24 20.79 40.43
N LEU A 9 -23.16 20.77 41.77
CA LEU A 9 -22.27 19.85 42.50
C LEU A 9 -22.66 18.39 42.25
N GLY A 10 -23.96 18.08 42.18
CA GLY A 10 -24.46 16.73 41.89
C GLY A 10 -24.03 16.27 40.48
N ILE A 11 -24.17 17.12 39.46
CA ILE A 11 -23.76 16.83 38.11
C ILE A 11 -22.24 16.62 38.00
N LEU A 12 -21.46 17.46 38.69
CA LEU A 12 -20.01 17.32 38.76
C LEU A 12 -19.57 15.99 39.39
N LEU A 13 -20.15 15.63 40.53
CA LEU A 13 -19.84 14.39 41.24
C LEU A 13 -20.23 13.15 40.44
N THR A 14 -21.37 13.16 39.73
CA THR A 14 -21.77 12.06 38.84
C THR A 14 -20.84 11.96 37.61
N GLY A 15 -20.44 13.08 37.03
CA GLY A 15 -19.48 13.11 35.94
C GLY A 15 -18.10 12.54 36.34
N PHE A 16 -17.57 12.97 37.48
CA PHE A 16 -16.32 12.42 38.01
C PHE A 16 -16.43 10.93 38.39
N GLY A 17 -17.54 10.52 38.97
CA GLY A 17 -17.81 9.12 39.26
C GLY A 17 -17.82 8.24 38.01
N TYR A 18 -18.48 8.71 36.95
CA TYR A 18 -18.51 8.01 35.67
C TYR A 18 -17.10 7.88 35.04
N LEU A 19 -16.32 8.97 35.04
CA LEU A 19 -14.94 8.96 34.52
C LEU A 19 -14.05 8.01 35.34
N ALA A 20 -14.15 8.00 36.65
CA ALA A 20 -13.40 7.10 37.51
C ALA A 20 -13.76 5.63 37.25
N CYS A 21 -15.04 5.31 37.12
CA CYS A 21 -15.49 3.96 36.77
C CYS A 21 -14.99 3.53 35.39
N ALA A 22 -15.08 4.41 34.40
CA ALA A 22 -14.57 4.14 33.04
C ALA A 22 -13.07 3.86 33.04
N GLN A 23 -12.28 4.63 33.81
CA GLN A 23 -10.83 4.39 33.91
C GLN A 23 -10.52 3.07 34.63
N ILE A 24 -11.25 2.70 35.67
CA ILE A 24 -11.07 1.43 36.36
C ILE A 24 -11.37 0.26 35.39
N VAL A 25 -12.45 0.33 34.64
CA VAL A 25 -12.82 -0.71 33.65
C VAL A 25 -11.77 -0.83 32.58
N LEU A 26 -11.28 0.29 32.03
CA LEU A 26 -10.20 0.30 31.05
C LEU A 26 -8.91 -0.30 31.60
N HIS A 27 -8.57 0.04 32.86
CA HIS A 27 -7.38 -0.48 33.54
C HIS A 27 -7.46 -1.99 33.76
N ILE A 28 -8.62 -2.49 34.20
CA ILE A 28 -8.88 -3.93 34.39
C ILE A 28 -8.75 -4.65 33.05
N LYS A 29 -9.35 -4.11 31.98
CA LYS A 29 -9.22 -4.67 30.64
C LYS A 29 -7.77 -4.69 30.16
N TYR A 30 -7.01 -3.64 30.44
CA TYR A 30 -5.61 -3.55 30.10
C TYR A 30 -4.77 -4.60 30.83
N ILE A 31 -4.94 -4.77 32.15
CA ILE A 31 -4.23 -5.77 32.95
C ILE A 31 -4.58 -7.19 32.50
N ASN A 32 -5.87 -7.45 32.25
CA ASN A 32 -6.34 -8.75 31.80
C ASN A 32 -6.03 -9.04 30.33
N LYS A 33 -5.37 -8.10 29.62
CA LYS A 33 -5.16 -8.15 28.17
C LYS A 33 -6.47 -8.37 27.38
N ASP A 34 -7.58 -7.97 27.96
CA ASP A 34 -8.92 -8.02 27.36
C ASP A 34 -9.18 -6.73 26.54
N TYR A 35 -8.16 -6.35 25.77
CA TYR A 35 -8.31 -5.38 24.70
C TYR A 35 -8.46 -6.13 23.39
N THR A 36 -9.30 -5.60 22.55
CA THR A 36 -9.54 -6.18 21.23
C THR A 36 -8.22 -6.22 20.49
N ASP A 37 -7.72 -7.42 20.25
CA ASP A 37 -6.48 -7.64 19.49
C ASP A 37 -6.64 -6.94 18.13
N PRO A 38 -5.76 -5.98 17.77
CA PRO A 38 -5.83 -5.32 16.48
C PRO A 38 -5.80 -6.29 15.30
N THR A 39 -5.24 -7.49 15.48
CA THR A 39 -5.27 -8.55 14.48
C THR A 39 -6.67 -9.12 14.28
N LYS A 40 -7.53 -9.15 15.32
CA LYS A 40 -8.94 -9.53 15.23
C LYS A 40 -9.81 -8.45 14.60
N TYR A 41 -9.43 -7.17 14.71
CA TYR A 41 -10.11 -6.07 14.00
C TYR A 41 -9.91 -6.20 12.48
N GLY A 42 -8.72 -6.61 12.03
CA GLY A 42 -8.48 -6.90 10.63
C GLY A 42 -9.44 -7.94 10.07
N ALA A 43 -9.63 -9.05 10.75
CA ALA A 43 -10.54 -10.12 10.35
C ALA A 43 -12.02 -9.71 10.30
N PHE A 44 -12.42 -8.67 11.04
CA PHE A 44 -13.79 -8.16 11.00
C PHE A 44 -14.09 -7.37 9.72
N PHE A 45 -13.09 -6.63 9.21
CA PHE A 45 -13.25 -5.75 8.05
C PHE A 45 -12.77 -6.34 6.73
N TYR A 46 -12.01 -7.45 6.76
CA TYR A 46 -11.41 -8.06 5.58
C TYR A 46 -11.75 -9.55 5.51
N ASP A 47 -12.02 -10.01 4.30
CA ASP A 47 -12.00 -11.44 3.96
C ASP A 47 -10.58 -11.81 3.55
N GLU A 48 -10.02 -12.87 4.16
CA GLU A 48 -8.67 -13.33 3.92
C GLU A 48 -8.66 -14.68 3.20
N TYR A 49 -7.88 -14.75 2.13
CA TYR A 49 -7.68 -15.93 1.31
C TYR A 49 -6.19 -16.27 1.24
N LYS A 50 -5.86 -17.56 1.38
CA LYS A 50 -4.47 -18.06 1.29
C LYS A 50 -4.36 -19.00 0.10
N PHE A 51 -3.23 -18.89 -0.62
CA PHE A 51 -2.97 -19.67 -1.82
C PHE A 51 -1.62 -20.37 -1.71
N SER A 52 -1.58 -21.68 -1.97
CA SER A 52 -0.36 -22.50 -1.85
C SER A 52 0.43 -22.63 -3.15
N ASN A 53 -0.22 -22.53 -4.31
CA ASN A 53 0.40 -22.86 -5.60
C ASN A 53 0.45 -21.68 -6.58
N VAL A 54 0.35 -20.44 -6.09
CA VAL A 54 0.40 -19.24 -6.92
C VAL A 54 1.85 -18.84 -7.14
N ARG A 55 2.25 -18.68 -8.43
CA ARG A 55 3.56 -18.20 -8.86
C ARG A 55 3.49 -16.86 -9.57
N HIS A 56 2.31 -16.53 -10.10
CA HIS A 56 2.07 -15.30 -10.83
C HIS A 56 0.84 -14.60 -10.29
N VAL A 57 0.85 -13.28 -10.31
CA VAL A 57 -0.32 -12.47 -9.94
C VAL A 57 -0.63 -11.51 -11.07
N ARG A 58 -1.90 -11.41 -11.43
CA ARG A 58 -2.41 -10.44 -12.39
C ARG A 58 -3.45 -9.55 -11.73
N LEU A 59 -3.25 -8.24 -11.82
CA LEU A 59 -4.15 -7.20 -11.35
C LEU A 59 -4.72 -6.44 -12.55
N THR A 60 -6.02 -6.18 -12.55
CA THR A 60 -6.66 -5.40 -13.59
C THR A 60 -7.66 -4.43 -12.98
N GLY A 61 -7.59 -3.14 -13.33
CA GLY A 61 -8.60 -2.15 -12.96
C GLY A 61 -8.79 -1.95 -11.46
N LEU A 62 -7.72 -2.01 -10.66
CA LEU A 62 -7.80 -1.79 -9.21
C LEU A 62 -7.55 -0.32 -8.86
N ALA A 63 -8.50 0.32 -8.20
CA ALA A 63 -8.36 1.71 -7.74
C ALA A 63 -7.24 1.85 -6.70
N GLN A 64 -7.05 0.82 -5.86
CA GLN A 64 -5.96 0.75 -4.89
C GLN A 64 -5.65 -0.70 -4.52
N CYS A 65 -4.39 -1.08 -4.64
CA CYS A 65 -3.86 -2.36 -4.20
C CYS A 65 -2.62 -2.15 -3.34
N ASN A 66 -2.65 -2.59 -2.09
CA ASN A 66 -1.50 -2.54 -1.19
C ASN A 66 -0.74 -3.86 -1.26
N VAL A 67 0.47 -3.84 -1.79
CA VAL A 67 1.33 -5.03 -1.88
C VAL A 67 2.31 -5.06 -0.71
N ASN A 68 2.25 -6.14 0.06
CA ASN A 68 3.08 -6.37 1.23
C ASN A 68 3.92 -7.65 1.04
N PHE A 69 5.04 -7.74 1.74
CA PHE A 69 5.81 -8.97 1.79
C PHE A 69 5.19 -9.99 2.75
N SER A 70 5.27 -11.29 2.38
CA SER A 70 4.87 -12.43 3.21
C SER A 70 5.58 -13.68 2.72
N GLU A 71 5.65 -14.71 3.53
CA GLU A 71 6.20 -16.02 3.12
C GLU A 71 5.26 -16.83 2.21
N SER A 72 4.01 -16.43 2.10
CA SER A 72 3.00 -17.09 1.27
C SER A 72 2.09 -16.07 0.60
N VAL A 73 1.50 -16.44 -0.54
CA VAL A 73 0.52 -15.59 -1.22
C VAL A 73 -0.77 -15.54 -0.42
N LYS A 74 -1.18 -14.32 -0.05
CA LYS A 74 -2.44 -14.05 0.65
C LYS A 74 -3.12 -12.86 0.00
N LEU A 75 -4.44 -12.91 -0.06
CA LEU A 75 -5.30 -11.83 -0.52
C LEU A 75 -6.23 -11.44 0.63
N SER A 76 -6.33 -10.15 0.89
CA SER A 76 -7.23 -9.60 1.90
C SER A 76 -8.08 -8.52 1.25
N ILE A 77 -9.39 -8.71 1.22
CA ILE A 77 -10.36 -7.83 0.55
C ILE A 77 -11.27 -7.21 1.60
N GLU A 78 -11.45 -5.90 1.55
CA GLU A 78 -12.30 -5.18 2.48
C GLU A 78 -13.78 -5.54 2.29
N LYS A 79 -14.48 -5.83 3.40
CA LYS A 79 -15.91 -6.24 3.42
C LYS A 79 -16.88 -5.08 3.22
N SER A 80 -16.40 -3.84 3.25
CA SER A 80 -17.23 -2.65 3.19
C SER A 80 -17.83 -2.44 1.80
N GLY A 81 -19.14 -2.63 1.69
CA GLY A 81 -19.93 -2.10 0.58
C GLY A 81 -20.01 -3.00 -0.64
N VAL A 82 -20.15 -2.40 -1.78
CA VAL A 82 -20.32 -3.07 -3.08
C VAL A 82 -19.00 -3.74 -3.48
N ASN A 83 -19.06 -5.04 -3.77
CA ASN A 83 -17.90 -5.81 -4.24
C ASN A 83 -17.49 -5.34 -5.64
N TYR A 84 -16.51 -4.46 -5.72
CA TYR A 84 -15.93 -3.98 -6.98
C TYR A 84 -14.75 -4.80 -7.47
N SER A 85 -14.32 -5.80 -6.72
CA SER A 85 -13.23 -6.67 -7.12
C SER A 85 -13.62 -8.14 -7.03
N THR A 86 -13.26 -8.88 -8.07
CA THR A 86 -13.41 -10.33 -8.14
C THR A 86 -12.03 -10.95 -8.23
N PHE A 87 -11.88 -12.19 -7.78
CA PHE A 87 -10.65 -12.93 -7.97
C PHE A 87 -10.91 -14.39 -8.33
N ASN A 88 -9.98 -14.98 -9.06
CA ASN A 88 -9.94 -16.40 -9.33
C ASN A 88 -8.48 -16.89 -9.45
N VAL A 89 -8.27 -18.19 -9.33
CA VAL A 89 -6.98 -18.82 -9.58
C VAL A 89 -7.10 -19.69 -10.82
N ARG A 90 -6.24 -19.41 -11.82
CA ARG A 90 -6.14 -20.19 -13.07
C ARG A 90 -4.74 -20.80 -13.11
N THR A 91 -4.68 -22.13 -13.02
CA THR A 91 -3.43 -22.90 -12.95
C THR A 91 -2.56 -22.44 -11.76
N ASP A 92 -1.60 -21.57 -11.95
CA ASP A 92 -0.69 -21.02 -10.94
C ASP A 92 -0.73 -19.48 -10.87
N THR A 93 -1.72 -18.88 -11.51
CA THR A 93 -1.90 -17.42 -11.59
C THR A 93 -3.12 -16.98 -10.81
N LEU A 94 -2.92 -16.13 -9.81
CA LEU A 94 -4.01 -15.41 -9.14
C LEU A 94 -4.39 -14.20 -9.98
N VAL A 95 -5.62 -14.16 -10.45
CA VAL A 95 -6.19 -13.04 -11.21
C VAL A 95 -7.13 -12.26 -10.30
N ILE A 96 -6.91 -10.95 -10.19
CA ILE A 96 -7.74 -10.03 -9.41
C ILE A 96 -8.20 -8.92 -10.35
N ASP A 97 -9.48 -8.85 -10.58
CA ASP A 97 -10.11 -7.87 -11.47
C ASP A 97 -10.95 -6.89 -10.65
N GLY A 98 -10.72 -5.59 -10.82
CA GLY A 98 -11.49 -4.51 -10.25
C GLY A 98 -12.29 -3.77 -11.33
N GLU A 99 -13.28 -3.00 -10.93
CA GLU A 99 -14.08 -2.15 -11.83
C GLU A 99 -13.65 -0.68 -11.75
N TYR A 100 -12.34 -0.41 -11.71
CA TYR A 100 -11.88 0.97 -11.73
C TYR A 100 -12.00 1.56 -13.13
N HIS A 101 -13.02 2.38 -13.33
CA HIS A 101 -13.15 3.22 -14.52
C HIS A 101 -12.57 4.60 -14.21
N SER A 102 -11.53 4.99 -14.93
CA SER A 102 -10.90 6.33 -14.86
C SER A 102 -11.80 7.46 -15.40
N ASP A 103 -12.94 7.15 -15.97
CA ASP A 103 -13.90 8.12 -16.48
C ASP A 103 -14.67 8.77 -15.33
N ILE A 104 -14.00 9.69 -14.65
CA ILE A 104 -14.69 10.69 -13.81
C ILE A 104 -15.35 11.72 -14.74
N SER A 105 -16.31 11.29 -15.51
CA SER A 105 -17.26 12.20 -16.13
C SER A 105 -18.36 12.53 -15.12
N ALA A 106 -18.20 13.68 -14.48
CA ALA A 106 -19.21 14.62 -14.03
C ALA A 106 -20.66 14.11 -13.82
N ASN A 107 -20.87 13.17 -12.92
CA ASN A 107 -22.17 13.07 -12.27
C ASN A 107 -21.95 12.54 -10.84
N HIS A 108 -22.26 13.40 -9.88
CA HIS A 108 -22.18 13.19 -8.44
C HIS A 108 -22.90 11.90 -7.98
N LYS A 109 -22.31 10.75 -8.19
CA LYS A 109 -22.66 9.56 -7.42
C LYS A 109 -21.72 9.50 -6.23
N LEU A 110 -22.30 9.51 -5.04
CA LEU A 110 -21.70 9.35 -3.74
C LEU A 110 -20.47 8.45 -3.81
N TYR A 111 -19.33 8.99 -3.41
CA TYR A 111 -18.06 8.30 -3.31
C TYR A 111 -18.20 7.09 -2.36
N SER A 112 -18.48 5.94 -2.91
CA SER A 112 -18.11 4.70 -2.26
C SER A 112 -16.60 4.65 -2.29
N SER A 113 -15.96 4.61 -1.13
CA SER A 113 -14.51 4.44 -1.03
C SER A 113 -14.10 3.25 -1.88
N PRO A 114 -13.07 3.36 -2.74
CA PRO A 114 -12.62 2.24 -3.52
C PRO A 114 -12.28 1.08 -2.59
N GLN A 115 -12.72 -0.13 -2.94
CA GLN A 115 -12.46 -1.31 -2.13
C GLN A 115 -10.95 -1.50 -1.95
N ASN A 116 -10.50 -1.59 -0.70
CA ASN A 116 -9.09 -1.74 -0.40
C ASN A 116 -8.68 -3.21 -0.52
N VAL A 117 -7.79 -3.47 -1.48
CA VAL A 117 -7.21 -4.79 -1.72
C VAL A 117 -5.81 -4.83 -1.12
N LYS A 118 -5.55 -5.78 -0.22
CA LYS A 118 -4.22 -6.04 0.32
C LYS A 118 -3.72 -7.38 -0.21
N LEU A 119 -2.61 -7.34 -0.92
CA LEU A 119 -1.96 -8.51 -1.47
C LEU A 119 -0.66 -8.74 -0.72
N TYR A 120 -0.42 -9.97 -0.29
CA TYR A 120 0.79 -10.39 0.39
C TYR A 120 1.52 -11.37 -0.51
N LEU A 121 2.79 -11.08 -0.82
CA LEU A 121 3.58 -11.84 -1.77
C LEU A 121 4.91 -12.28 -1.18
N PRO A 122 5.35 -13.52 -1.41
CA PRO A 122 6.74 -13.92 -1.17
C PRO A 122 7.68 -13.31 -2.21
N ALA A 123 8.98 -13.34 -1.90
CA ALA A 123 9.98 -12.95 -2.87
C ALA A 123 9.91 -13.82 -4.14
N GLY A 124 10.14 -13.19 -5.30
CA GLY A 124 10.21 -13.91 -6.59
C GLY A 124 8.87 -14.12 -7.29
N ILE A 125 7.76 -13.65 -6.74
CA ILE A 125 6.48 -13.61 -7.48
C ILE A 125 6.50 -12.48 -8.51
N ASP A 126 6.15 -12.82 -9.74
CA ASP A 126 5.94 -11.84 -10.81
C ASP A 126 4.52 -11.27 -10.73
N LEU A 127 4.43 -9.94 -10.66
CA LEU A 127 3.16 -9.24 -10.65
C LEU A 127 2.97 -8.46 -11.95
N VAL A 128 1.92 -8.80 -12.68
CA VAL A 128 1.48 -8.09 -13.89
C VAL A 128 0.28 -7.23 -13.54
N ALA A 129 0.32 -5.94 -13.84
CA ALA A 129 -0.79 -5.05 -13.54
C ALA A 129 -1.18 -4.21 -14.76
N VAL A 130 -2.49 -4.02 -14.91
CA VAL A 130 -3.10 -3.22 -15.98
C VAL A 130 -4.10 -2.25 -15.37
N ASN A 131 -3.96 -0.96 -15.70
CA ASN A 131 -4.86 0.11 -15.27
C ASN A 131 -5.16 0.09 -13.76
N SER A 132 -4.11 -0.02 -12.94
CA SER A 132 -4.24 -0.19 -11.49
C SER A 132 -3.31 0.75 -10.73
N ASN A 133 -3.72 1.14 -9.53
CA ASN A 133 -2.87 1.86 -8.59
C ASN A 133 -2.32 0.89 -7.53
N ILE A 134 -1.01 0.86 -7.40
CA ILE A 134 -0.30 -0.10 -6.54
C ILE A 134 0.56 0.65 -5.54
N ASP A 135 0.35 0.36 -4.27
CA ASP A 135 1.22 0.82 -3.18
C ASP A 135 2.05 -0.35 -2.66
N ILE A 136 3.38 -0.25 -2.71
CA ILE A 136 4.27 -1.28 -2.15
C ILE A 136 4.85 -0.85 -0.81
N ARG A 137 5.10 -1.83 0.05
CA ARG A 137 5.68 -1.59 1.37
C ARG A 137 7.06 -2.20 1.49
N GLY A 138 8.01 -1.41 1.99
CA GLY A 138 9.33 -1.87 2.39
C GLY A 138 9.35 -2.44 3.81
N ASN A 139 10.48 -3.02 4.18
CA ASN A 139 10.74 -3.47 5.54
C ASN A 139 11.28 -2.31 6.40
N ASN A 140 11.00 -2.34 7.69
CA ASN A 140 11.54 -1.38 8.66
C ASN A 140 12.98 -1.71 9.10
N LYS A 141 13.55 -2.86 8.67
CA LYS A 141 14.90 -3.30 9.02
C LYS A 141 15.81 -3.23 7.79
N PRO A 142 17.01 -2.59 7.89
CA PRO A 142 17.93 -2.41 6.77
C PRO A 142 18.35 -3.71 6.10
N ASP A 143 18.68 -4.74 6.89
CA ASP A 143 19.25 -6.01 6.40
C ASP A 143 18.19 -6.98 5.83
N SER A 144 16.93 -6.61 5.86
CA SER A 144 15.78 -7.44 5.46
C SER A 144 14.92 -6.78 4.40
N GLY A 145 15.51 -6.00 3.52
CA GLY A 145 14.80 -5.33 2.43
C GLY A 145 14.07 -6.32 1.53
N TYR A 146 12.87 -5.95 1.12
CA TYR A 146 12.04 -6.78 0.24
C TYR A 146 12.41 -6.57 -1.23
N SER A 147 12.23 -7.63 -2.04
CA SER A 147 12.43 -7.59 -3.48
C SER A 147 11.09 -7.76 -4.20
N TYR A 148 10.86 -6.92 -5.21
CA TYR A 148 9.64 -6.93 -5.99
C TYR A 148 9.93 -6.90 -7.49
N ARG A 149 9.07 -7.56 -8.28
CA ARG A 149 9.11 -7.53 -9.74
C ARG A 149 7.72 -7.20 -10.28
N PHE A 150 7.65 -6.16 -11.10
CA PHE A 150 6.41 -5.66 -11.68
C PHE A 150 6.51 -5.52 -13.21
N ASN A 151 5.42 -5.90 -13.88
CA ASN A 151 5.16 -5.55 -15.28
C ASN A 151 3.88 -4.69 -15.30
N LEU A 152 4.01 -3.42 -15.64
CA LEU A 152 2.96 -2.42 -15.51
C LEU A 152 2.49 -1.93 -16.88
N THR A 153 1.19 -1.73 -17.04
CA THR A 153 0.58 -1.11 -18.24
C THR A 153 -0.51 -0.15 -17.81
N GLY A 154 -0.32 1.16 -18.03
CA GLY A 154 -1.27 2.17 -17.59
C GLY A 154 -1.45 2.25 -16.07
N CYS A 155 -0.42 1.95 -15.31
CA CYS A 155 -0.48 1.81 -13.85
C CYS A 155 0.29 2.91 -13.13
N ASN A 156 -0.09 3.17 -11.89
CA ASN A 156 0.71 3.96 -10.97
C ASN A 156 1.28 3.04 -9.88
N LEU A 157 2.60 3.01 -9.74
CA LEU A 157 3.31 2.31 -8.68
C LEU A 157 3.89 3.34 -7.69
N PHE A 158 3.48 3.23 -6.45
CA PHE A 158 3.94 4.08 -5.37
C PHE A 158 4.64 3.24 -4.30
N THR A 159 5.69 3.80 -3.70
CA THR A 159 6.31 3.22 -2.51
C THR A 159 5.81 3.94 -1.24
N ARG A 160 4.55 4.38 -1.26
CA ARG A 160 3.96 5.27 -0.28
C ARG A 160 3.44 4.51 0.95
N TYR A 161 3.68 5.07 2.13
CA TYR A 161 2.91 4.75 3.31
C TYR A 161 1.68 5.66 3.43
N ASN A 162 0.53 5.08 3.70
CA ASN A 162 -0.78 5.72 3.52
C ASN A 162 -1.26 6.55 4.71
N ASN A 163 -0.44 7.22 5.51
CA ASN A 163 -0.98 8.04 6.60
C ASN A 163 -0.17 9.29 6.99
N GLY A 164 0.66 9.84 6.12
CA GLY A 164 1.18 11.20 6.30
C GLY A 164 2.07 11.48 7.53
N ILE A 165 2.29 10.51 8.42
CA ILE A 165 2.99 10.67 9.70
C ILE A 165 4.25 9.80 9.78
N ASP A 166 4.54 8.99 8.75
CA ASP A 166 5.61 8.02 8.86
C ASP A 166 6.98 8.65 8.56
N SER A 167 7.69 8.94 9.63
CA SER A 167 9.11 9.31 9.61
C SER A 167 10.03 8.07 9.56
N LEU A 168 9.47 6.85 9.45
CA LEU A 168 10.24 5.62 9.48
C LEU A 168 10.86 5.33 8.12
N ASP A 169 12.16 5.04 8.13
CA ASP A 169 12.86 4.54 6.96
C ASP A 169 12.35 3.15 6.56
N ARG A 170 12.22 2.91 5.26
CA ARG A 170 11.78 1.64 4.68
C ARG A 170 12.83 1.11 3.73
N TYR A 171 13.07 -0.18 3.78
CA TYR A 171 14.16 -0.82 3.08
C TYR A 171 13.64 -1.80 2.03
N PHE A 172 14.17 -1.64 0.82
CA PHE A 172 13.94 -2.51 -0.33
C PHE A 172 15.28 -3.05 -0.80
N ASN A 173 15.34 -4.34 -1.10
CA ASN A 173 16.55 -4.92 -1.68
C ASN A 173 16.60 -4.65 -3.19
N ILE A 174 15.64 -5.20 -3.93
CA ILE A 174 15.57 -5.02 -5.39
C ILE A 174 14.16 -4.60 -5.78
N LEU A 175 14.06 -3.52 -6.53
CA LEU A 175 12.84 -3.14 -7.23
C LEU A 175 13.10 -3.25 -8.74
N ASN A 176 12.47 -4.24 -9.38
CA ASN A 176 12.53 -4.45 -10.81
C ASN A 176 11.18 -4.11 -11.44
N VAL A 177 11.14 -3.16 -12.38
CA VAL A 177 9.89 -2.67 -12.98
C VAL A 177 10.05 -2.54 -14.49
N ASN A 178 9.16 -3.21 -15.22
CA ASN A 178 8.90 -2.92 -16.62
C ASN A 178 7.63 -2.08 -16.72
N ALA A 179 7.74 -0.80 -17.05
CA ALA A 179 6.63 0.14 -17.10
C ALA A 179 6.34 0.57 -18.52
N GLY A 180 5.14 0.28 -19.00
CA GLY A 180 4.68 0.60 -20.34
C GLY A 180 3.36 1.37 -20.37
N LYS A 181 3.09 2.04 -21.49
CA LYS A 181 1.83 2.73 -21.81
C LYS A 181 1.34 3.68 -20.72
N ASN A 182 2.06 4.76 -20.49
CA ASN A 182 1.71 5.80 -19.52
C ASN A 182 1.72 5.36 -18.06
N SER A 183 2.52 4.36 -17.71
CA SER A 183 2.71 4.00 -16.30
C SER A 183 3.61 5.00 -15.59
N GLN A 184 3.42 5.12 -14.28
CA GLN A 184 4.22 5.99 -13.43
C GLN A 184 4.81 5.18 -12.27
N VAL A 185 6.10 5.38 -12.02
CA VAL A 185 6.81 4.80 -10.88
C VAL A 185 7.29 5.95 -9.99
N ILE A 186 6.79 6.00 -8.75
CA ILE A 186 7.09 7.09 -7.81
C ILE A 186 7.68 6.49 -6.53
N LEU A 187 8.95 6.81 -6.28
CA LEU A 187 9.69 6.39 -5.10
C LEU A 187 9.74 7.54 -4.09
N PHE A 188 9.61 7.27 -2.81
CA PHE A 188 9.47 8.32 -1.81
C PHE A 188 10.71 8.50 -0.91
N ARG A 189 10.84 9.68 -0.32
CA ARG A 189 12.00 10.18 0.42
C ARG A 189 12.54 9.25 1.52
N ASN A 190 11.68 8.53 2.22
CA ASN A 190 12.09 7.66 3.33
C ASN A 190 12.37 6.23 2.88
N ASP A 191 12.39 5.98 1.57
CA ASP A 191 12.65 4.66 1.01
C ASP A 191 14.14 4.53 0.69
N HIS A 192 14.69 3.39 1.07
CA HIS A 192 16.06 2.99 0.80
C HIS A 192 16.05 1.78 -0.12
N PHE A 193 16.63 1.91 -1.29
CA PHE A 193 16.75 0.83 -2.27
C PHE A 193 18.21 0.45 -2.45
N ARG A 194 18.52 -0.84 -2.34
CA ARG A 194 19.82 -1.35 -2.73
C ARG A 194 19.97 -1.32 -4.27
N THR A 195 18.92 -1.73 -4.98
CA THR A 195 18.92 -1.71 -6.45
C THR A 195 17.54 -1.34 -6.97
N VAL A 196 17.50 -0.43 -7.94
CA VAL A 196 16.32 -0.08 -8.72
C VAL A 196 16.64 -0.34 -10.18
N ASP A 197 15.98 -1.32 -10.79
CA ASP A 197 16.10 -1.68 -12.19
C ASP A 197 14.79 -1.38 -12.91
N VAL A 198 14.78 -0.40 -13.81
CA VAL A 198 13.54 0.05 -14.47
C VAL A 198 13.72 0.13 -15.98
N ALA A 199 12.80 -0.52 -16.69
CA ALA A 199 12.62 -0.34 -18.13
C ALA A 199 11.33 0.46 -18.36
N LEU A 200 11.44 1.57 -19.10
CA LEU A 200 10.36 2.49 -19.41
C LEU A 200 10.04 2.46 -20.90
N ASP A 201 8.76 2.33 -21.21
CA ASP A 201 8.18 2.48 -22.54
C ASP A 201 6.98 3.42 -22.48
N HIS A 202 7.08 4.65 -22.99
CA HIS A 202 6.07 5.71 -22.89
C HIS A 202 5.61 5.92 -21.44
N SER A 203 6.54 5.98 -20.50
CA SER A 203 6.28 5.93 -19.06
C SER A 203 7.17 6.88 -18.26
N MET A 204 6.95 6.99 -16.98
CA MET A 204 7.70 7.91 -16.12
C MET A 204 8.23 7.22 -14.87
N ILE A 205 9.44 7.61 -14.44
CA ILE A 205 9.94 7.38 -13.09
C ILE A 205 10.32 8.70 -12.41
N ASN A 206 9.99 8.80 -11.12
CA ASN A 206 10.41 9.89 -10.25
C ASN A 206 10.93 9.32 -8.92
N ASP A 207 12.19 9.59 -8.58
CA ASP A 207 12.80 9.08 -7.36
C ASP A 207 12.46 9.85 -6.09
N TYR A 208 11.80 10.98 -6.20
CA TYR A 208 11.29 11.86 -5.14
C TYR A 208 12.15 11.88 -3.86
N HIS A 209 13.48 11.99 -4.00
CA HIS A 209 14.49 11.96 -2.93
C HIS A 209 14.61 10.60 -2.21
N ALA A 210 14.19 9.49 -2.78
CA ALA A 210 14.51 8.16 -2.28
C ALA A 210 16.04 7.97 -2.19
N LYS A 211 16.50 7.16 -1.25
CA LYS A 211 17.91 6.80 -1.14
C LYS A 211 18.15 5.52 -1.95
N ILE A 212 18.97 5.59 -2.98
CA ILE A 212 19.20 4.48 -3.91
C ILE A 212 20.71 4.21 -3.99
N ASP A 213 21.15 2.96 -3.81
CA ASP A 213 22.56 2.60 -3.92
C ASP A 213 22.97 2.37 -5.39
N ARG A 214 22.10 1.73 -6.16
CA ARG A 214 22.29 1.50 -7.61
C ARG A 214 20.98 1.71 -8.35
N MET A 215 21.03 2.47 -9.45
CA MET A 215 19.87 2.72 -10.30
C MET A 215 20.21 2.42 -11.75
N ASN A 216 19.54 1.44 -12.34
CA ASN A 216 19.67 1.10 -13.75
C ASN A 216 18.37 1.44 -14.45
N ILE A 217 18.42 2.31 -15.43
CA ILE A 217 17.25 2.72 -16.22
C ILE A 217 17.48 2.46 -17.69
N THR A 218 16.57 1.73 -18.30
CA THR A 218 16.45 1.60 -19.74
C THR A 218 15.19 2.32 -20.18
N THR A 219 15.30 3.21 -21.15
CA THR A 219 14.18 4.08 -21.54
C THR A 219 14.11 4.24 -23.06
N ASP A 220 12.91 4.46 -23.57
CA ASP A 220 12.68 4.95 -24.93
C ASP A 220 12.78 6.49 -24.99
N SER A 221 12.62 7.07 -26.18
CA SER A 221 12.75 8.53 -26.40
C SER A 221 11.57 9.34 -25.85
N SER A 222 10.45 8.70 -25.49
CA SER A 222 9.21 9.34 -25.04
C SER A 222 8.99 9.25 -23.53
N SER A 223 9.82 8.49 -22.84
CA SER A 223 9.72 8.32 -21.39
C SER A 223 10.40 9.45 -20.63
N VAL A 224 9.92 9.71 -19.41
CA VAL A 224 10.43 10.77 -18.54
C VAL A 224 11.11 10.18 -17.31
N VAL A 225 12.35 10.62 -17.08
CA VAL A 225 13.16 10.21 -15.93
C VAL A 225 13.47 11.44 -15.08
N VAL A 226 12.97 11.45 -13.85
CA VAL A 226 13.28 12.50 -12.85
C VAL A 226 14.11 11.88 -11.75
N VAL A 227 15.39 12.29 -11.68
CA VAL A 227 16.35 11.79 -10.69
C VAL A 227 16.87 12.94 -9.86
N THR A 228 16.81 12.82 -8.54
CA THR A 228 17.34 13.84 -7.62
C THR A 228 18.87 13.84 -7.58
N GLY A 229 19.46 15.00 -7.26
CA GLY A 229 20.90 15.21 -7.30
C GLY A 229 21.73 14.18 -6.53
N GLY A 230 21.19 13.66 -5.41
CA GLY A 230 21.84 12.60 -4.62
C GLY A 230 21.96 11.25 -5.33
N ASN A 231 21.10 10.98 -6.30
CA ASN A 231 21.05 9.70 -7.02
C ASN A 231 21.68 9.80 -8.43
N ILE A 232 21.96 10.99 -8.95
CA ILE A 232 22.53 11.17 -10.30
C ILE A 232 23.80 10.36 -10.49
N ASN A 233 24.71 10.38 -9.52
CA ASN A 233 25.99 9.66 -9.60
C ASN A 233 25.85 8.13 -9.50
N LYS A 234 24.67 7.64 -9.18
CA LYS A 234 24.35 6.21 -9.04
C LYS A 234 23.56 5.67 -10.22
N LEU A 235 23.17 6.57 -11.12
CA LEU A 235 22.39 6.28 -12.30
C LEU A 235 23.27 5.66 -13.41
N ASN A 236 22.89 4.47 -13.85
CA ASN A 236 23.33 3.87 -15.09
C ASN A 236 22.14 3.86 -16.05
N SER A 237 22.19 4.66 -17.12
CA SER A 237 21.08 4.80 -18.04
C SER A 237 21.47 4.37 -19.46
N SER A 238 20.52 3.73 -20.14
CA SER A 238 20.61 3.38 -21.55
C SER A 238 19.33 3.78 -22.29
N VAL A 239 19.47 4.26 -23.52
CA VAL A 239 18.32 4.61 -24.37
C VAL A 239 18.18 3.55 -25.45
N ILE A 240 17.02 2.94 -25.55
CA ILE A 240 16.68 2.06 -26.65
C ILE A 240 16.39 2.95 -27.86
N LYS A 241 17.20 2.83 -28.89
CA LYS A 241 16.90 3.46 -30.18
C LYS A 241 15.95 2.52 -30.94
N ASN A 242 14.68 2.93 -31.02
CA ASN A 242 13.73 2.30 -31.93
C ASN A 242 13.95 2.75 -33.33
#